data_b18e0ef0494f8a4677c01460218dc226
#
_entry.id   b18e0ef0494f8a4677c01460218dc226
#
_cell.length_a   1.000
_cell.length_b   1.000
_cell.length_c   1.000
_cell.angle_alpha   90.00
_cell.angle_beta   90.00
_cell.angle_gamma   90.00
#
_symmetry.space_group_name_H-M   'P 1'
#
loop_
_entity.id
_entity.type
_entity.pdbx_description
1 polymer ?
#
loop_
_entity_poly.entity_id
_entity_poly.type
_entity_poly.pdbx_seq_one_letter_code
_entity_poly.pdbx_strand_id
1 'polypeptide(L)'
;MTKLFRYLPMLALTAGVAIASPACAARVYDTGYPRAGYPPPPPSREVYVSAAARTGYRDGVDAGRDDVRHRDRFDPARARRYRDGDHDYDRRYGSRDEYKREYRSAFERGYRDGYERR
;
A
#
# COMPACT_ATOMS: atom_id res chain seq x y z
N MET A 1 -50.53 38.14 -31.55
CA MET A 1 -49.86 39.37 -31.05
C MET A 1 -48.40 39.02 -30.88
N THR A 2 -47.64 39.18 -31.95
CA THR A 2 -46.64 40.19 -32.24
C THR A 2 -45.65 40.45 -31.11
N LYS A 3 -44.40 39.99 -31.24
CA LYS A 3 -43.27 40.84 -31.51
C LYS A 3 -42.00 40.06 -31.80
N LEU A 4 -41.60 40.17 -33.04
CA LEU A 4 -40.22 40.00 -33.50
C LEU A 4 -39.27 40.88 -32.67
N PHE A 5 -38.13 40.35 -32.30
CA PHE A 5 -36.93 41.17 -32.13
C PHE A 5 -35.74 40.50 -32.78
N ARG A 6 -35.43 41.03 -33.92
CA ARG A 6 -34.20 40.97 -34.70
C ARG A 6 -33.09 41.62 -33.89
N TYR A 7 -31.98 40.95 -33.68
CA TYR A 7 -30.70 41.65 -33.62
C TYR A 7 -29.58 40.80 -34.24
N LEU A 8 -29.04 41.39 -35.19
CA LEU A 8 -27.88 41.23 -36.04
C LEU A 8 -26.58 40.81 -35.29
N PRO A 9 -25.62 40.41 -36.10
CA PRO A 9 -24.40 39.72 -35.65
C PRO A 9 -23.32 40.74 -35.26
N MET A 10 -22.65 40.52 -34.18
CA MET A 10 -21.40 41.21 -33.87
C MET A 10 -20.23 40.26 -34.07
N LEU A 11 -19.54 40.46 -35.16
CA LEU A 11 -18.26 39.87 -35.50
C LEU A 11 -17.25 40.39 -34.44
N ALA A 12 -16.82 39.54 -33.56
CA ALA A 12 -15.67 39.78 -32.70
C ALA A 12 -14.49 38.91 -33.17
N LEU A 13 -13.62 39.60 -33.88
CA LEU A 13 -12.31 39.10 -34.31
C LEU A 13 -11.41 39.02 -33.07
N THR A 14 -11.25 37.86 -32.46
CA THR A 14 -10.27 37.67 -31.42
C THR A 14 -8.99 37.06 -32.02
N ALA A 15 -7.97 37.91 -32.06
CA ALA A 15 -6.63 37.55 -32.44
C ALA A 15 -6.10 36.44 -31.53
N GLY A 16 -5.73 35.32 -32.13
CA GLY A 16 -5.07 34.19 -31.43
C GLY A 16 -3.68 34.59 -30.98
N VAL A 17 -3.48 34.71 -29.68
CA VAL A 17 -2.15 34.79 -29.09
C VAL A 17 -1.65 33.34 -28.95
N ALA A 18 -0.77 32.97 -29.86
CA ALA A 18 -0.01 31.75 -29.74
C ALA A 18 1.00 31.88 -28.60
N ILE A 19 0.69 31.32 -27.43
CA ILE A 19 1.65 31.20 -26.35
C ILE A 19 2.59 30.06 -26.71
N ALA A 20 3.74 30.40 -27.29
CA ALA A 20 4.84 29.48 -27.44
C ALA A 20 5.40 29.17 -26.07
N SER A 21 5.04 28.01 -25.52
CA SER A 21 5.69 27.47 -24.32
C SER A 21 7.15 27.12 -24.66
N PRO A 22 8.14 27.70 -23.98
CA PRO A 22 9.49 27.21 -24.13
C PRO A 22 9.54 25.82 -23.49
N ALA A 23 9.65 24.79 -24.33
CA ALA A 23 10.06 23.48 -23.90
C ALA A 23 11.44 23.64 -23.26
N CYS A 24 11.52 23.62 -21.94
CA CYS A 24 12.77 23.44 -21.23
C CYS A 24 13.29 22.05 -21.58
N ALA A 25 14.02 21.97 -22.67
CA ALA A 25 14.88 20.83 -22.93
C ALA A 25 15.93 20.83 -21.82
N ALA A 26 15.71 20.03 -20.79
CA ALA A 26 16.74 19.71 -19.83
C ALA A 26 17.87 19.06 -20.60
N ARG A 27 18.91 19.81 -20.92
CA ARG A 27 20.15 19.28 -21.40
C ARG A 27 20.70 18.42 -20.26
N VAL A 28 20.55 17.11 -20.39
CA VAL A 28 21.35 16.16 -19.63
C VAL A 28 22.78 16.45 -20.00
N TYR A 29 23.51 17.18 -19.17
CA TYR A 29 24.95 17.29 -19.30
C TYR A 29 25.49 15.90 -18.96
N ASP A 30 25.77 15.14 -19.96
CA ASP A 30 26.62 13.96 -19.84
C ASP A 30 28.04 14.49 -19.50
N THR A 31 28.23 14.79 -18.22
CA THR A 31 29.54 15.01 -17.65
C THR A 31 30.20 13.65 -17.65
N GLY A 32 31.00 13.41 -18.67
CA GLY A 32 31.76 12.18 -18.89
C GLY A 32 32.76 11.85 -17.78
N TYR A 33 32.31 11.87 -16.55
CA TYR A 33 33.01 11.20 -15.47
C TYR A 33 32.83 9.70 -15.71
N PRO A 34 33.92 8.94 -15.90
CA PRO A 34 33.79 7.50 -15.84
C PRO A 34 33.14 7.18 -14.50
N ARG A 35 31.90 6.73 -14.55
CA ARG A 35 31.26 6.12 -13.37
C ARG A 35 32.17 4.96 -13.00
N ALA A 36 33.16 5.24 -12.12
CA ALA A 36 33.86 4.20 -11.40
C ALA A 36 32.76 3.33 -10.82
N GLY A 37 32.69 2.09 -11.30
CA GLY A 37 31.56 1.22 -11.11
C GLY A 37 31.21 1.08 -9.64
N TYR A 38 30.28 1.89 -9.20
CA TYR A 38 29.52 1.52 -8.03
C TYR A 38 28.81 0.21 -8.41
N PRO A 39 29.07 -0.88 -7.70
CA PRO A 39 28.28 -2.08 -7.91
C PRO A 39 26.81 -1.66 -7.82
N PRO A 40 25.94 -2.17 -8.71
CA PRO A 40 24.52 -1.88 -8.61
C PRO A 40 24.11 -2.12 -7.15
N PRO A 41 23.29 -1.24 -6.54
CA PRO A 41 22.80 -1.48 -5.20
C PRO A 41 22.27 -2.91 -5.17
N PRO A 42 22.61 -3.69 -4.11
CA PRO A 42 22.08 -5.03 -4.00
C PRO A 42 20.59 -4.96 -4.22
N PRO A 43 19.98 -5.90 -4.96
CA PRO A 43 18.55 -5.90 -5.18
C PRO A 43 17.91 -5.68 -3.82
N SER A 44 17.09 -4.63 -3.73
CA SER A 44 16.31 -4.36 -2.52
C SER A 44 15.75 -5.71 -2.12
N ARG A 45 16.13 -6.20 -0.93
CA ARG A 45 15.51 -7.39 -0.37
C ARG A 45 14.04 -7.06 -0.36
N GLU A 46 13.33 -7.50 -1.39
CA GLU A 46 11.88 -7.58 -1.28
C GLU A 46 11.68 -8.42 -0.04
N VAL A 47 11.16 -7.78 1.00
CA VAL A 47 10.84 -8.49 2.22
C VAL A 47 9.70 -9.43 1.82
N TYR A 48 10.09 -10.65 1.43
CA TYR A 48 9.12 -11.69 1.11
C TYR A 48 8.33 -11.97 2.38
N VAL A 49 7.16 -11.39 2.46
CA VAL A 49 6.23 -11.65 3.56
C VAL A 49 5.57 -12.98 3.24
N SER A 50 5.89 -14.00 4.01
CA SER A 50 5.35 -15.35 3.82
C SER A 50 3.81 -15.37 3.93
N ALA A 51 3.19 -16.40 3.36
CA ALA A 51 1.74 -16.59 3.47
C ALA A 51 1.31 -16.66 4.95
N ALA A 52 2.08 -17.39 5.77
CA ALA A 52 1.85 -17.50 7.21
C ALA A 52 1.87 -16.13 7.90
N ALA A 53 2.87 -15.30 7.59
CA ALA A 53 2.98 -13.97 8.21
C ALA A 53 1.86 -13.03 7.78
N ARG A 54 1.43 -13.06 6.52
CA ARG A 54 0.30 -12.24 6.04
C ARG A 54 -1.01 -12.64 6.71
N THR A 55 -1.31 -13.94 6.73
CA THR A 55 -2.54 -14.46 7.32
C THR A 55 -2.55 -14.23 8.83
N GLY A 56 -1.43 -14.55 9.52
CA GLY A 56 -1.32 -14.35 10.96
C GLY A 56 -1.49 -12.88 11.36
N TYR A 57 -0.84 -11.96 10.66
CA TYR A 57 -0.96 -10.52 10.95
C TYR A 57 -2.40 -10.03 10.80
N ARG A 58 -3.08 -10.37 9.70
CA ARG A 58 -4.48 -9.98 9.47
C ARG A 58 -5.40 -10.51 10.57
N ASP A 59 -5.28 -11.80 10.87
CA ASP A 59 -6.10 -12.43 11.90
C ASP A 59 -5.82 -11.86 13.29
N GLY A 60 -4.58 -11.47 13.55
CA GLY A 60 -4.19 -10.78 14.78
C GLY A 60 -4.86 -9.40 14.90
N VAL A 61 -4.79 -8.59 13.84
CA VAL A 61 -5.44 -7.27 13.81
C VAL A 61 -6.95 -7.38 14.09
N ASP A 62 -7.61 -8.36 13.46
CA ASP A 62 -9.04 -8.57 13.64
C ASP A 62 -9.37 -8.98 15.08
N ALA A 63 -8.59 -9.91 15.65
CA ALA A 63 -8.78 -10.35 17.03
C ALA A 63 -8.51 -9.21 18.04
N GLY A 64 -7.46 -8.43 17.85
CA GLY A 64 -7.15 -7.30 18.73
C GLY A 64 -8.25 -6.23 18.72
N ARG A 65 -8.78 -5.90 17.55
CA ARG A 65 -9.92 -4.97 17.41
C ARG A 65 -11.19 -5.51 18.07
N ASP A 66 -11.39 -6.83 17.98
CA ASP A 66 -12.55 -7.47 18.57
C ASP A 66 -12.51 -7.39 20.09
N ASP A 67 -11.36 -7.70 20.70
CA ASP A 67 -11.16 -7.61 22.13
C ASP A 67 -11.33 -6.16 22.66
N VAL A 68 -10.89 -5.14 21.89
CA VAL A 68 -11.15 -3.72 22.22
C VAL A 68 -12.66 -3.43 22.24
N ARG A 69 -13.41 -3.90 21.24
CA ARG A 69 -14.88 -3.69 21.19
C ARG A 69 -15.60 -4.32 22.38
N HIS A 70 -15.10 -5.48 22.81
CA HIS A 70 -15.68 -6.18 23.99
C HIS A 70 -15.09 -5.73 25.33
N ARG A 71 -14.12 -4.81 25.32
CA ARG A 71 -13.39 -4.34 26.52
C ARG A 71 -12.64 -5.47 27.23
N ASP A 72 -12.20 -6.45 26.44
CA ASP A 72 -11.40 -7.56 26.94
C ASP A 72 -9.94 -7.11 27.18
N ARG A 73 -9.24 -7.83 28.03
CA ARG A 73 -7.82 -7.57 28.32
C ARG A 73 -6.96 -8.02 27.14
N PHE A 74 -5.81 -7.35 26.98
CA PHE A 74 -4.80 -7.75 26.00
C PHE A 74 -4.31 -9.18 26.28
N ASP A 75 -4.71 -10.14 25.47
CA ASP A 75 -4.28 -11.53 25.56
C ASP A 75 -4.41 -12.25 24.21
N PRO A 76 -3.40 -12.15 23.33
CA PRO A 76 -3.45 -12.81 22.02
C PRO A 76 -3.51 -14.34 22.12
N ALA A 77 -2.99 -14.94 23.23
CA ALA A 77 -2.98 -16.37 23.39
C ALA A 77 -4.37 -16.97 23.65
N ARG A 78 -5.33 -16.16 24.06
CA ARG A 78 -6.73 -16.57 24.23
C ARG A 78 -7.43 -16.84 22.89
N ALA A 79 -6.99 -16.19 21.82
CA ALA A 79 -7.58 -16.35 20.51
C ALA A 79 -7.39 -17.79 19.99
N ARG A 80 -8.48 -18.43 19.55
CA ARG A 80 -8.42 -19.79 19.01
C ARG A 80 -7.46 -19.91 17.83
N ARG A 81 -7.53 -18.96 16.89
CA ARG A 81 -6.65 -18.93 15.70
C ARG A 81 -5.17 -18.87 16.06
N TYR A 82 -4.81 -18.15 17.13
CA TYR A 82 -3.44 -18.15 17.64
C TYR A 82 -2.99 -19.51 18.14
N ARG A 83 -3.84 -20.20 18.93
CA ARG A 83 -3.53 -21.53 19.47
C ARG A 83 -3.37 -22.56 18.36
N ASP A 84 -4.28 -22.56 17.41
CA ASP A 84 -4.23 -23.48 16.26
C ASP A 84 -3.02 -23.14 15.36
N GLY A 85 -2.81 -21.90 15.02
CA GLY A 85 -1.63 -21.37 14.33
C GLY A 85 -1.51 -21.78 12.86
N ASP A 86 -2.51 -22.43 12.27
CA ASP A 86 -2.45 -23.03 10.95
C ASP A 86 -3.61 -22.61 10.03
N HIS A 87 -4.21 -21.48 10.32
CA HIS A 87 -5.25 -20.91 9.46
C HIS A 87 -4.70 -20.63 8.06
N ASP A 88 -5.40 -21.10 7.03
CA ASP A 88 -4.99 -21.05 5.62
C ASP A 88 -3.66 -21.80 5.31
N TYR A 89 -3.26 -22.76 6.13
CA TYR A 89 -2.08 -23.57 5.82
C TYR A 89 -2.31 -24.43 4.58
N ASP A 90 -1.34 -24.41 3.67
CA ASP A 90 -1.24 -25.32 2.54
C ASP A 90 0.17 -25.92 2.51
N ARG A 91 0.29 -27.21 2.11
CA ARG A 91 1.59 -27.91 2.03
C ARG A 91 2.61 -27.23 1.12
N ARG A 92 2.15 -26.40 0.17
CA ARG A 92 3.00 -25.59 -0.71
C ARG A 92 3.80 -24.53 0.03
N TYR A 93 3.40 -24.18 1.24
CA TYR A 93 4.07 -23.16 2.08
C TYR A 93 5.19 -23.74 2.94
N GLY A 94 5.55 -25.00 2.77
CA GLY A 94 6.60 -25.66 3.56
C GLY A 94 6.05 -26.49 4.73
N SER A 95 6.85 -26.66 5.77
CA SER A 95 6.45 -27.45 6.92
C SER A 95 5.37 -26.76 7.75
N ARG A 96 4.43 -27.54 8.29
CA ARG A 96 3.34 -27.02 9.12
C ARG A 96 3.85 -26.35 10.40
N ASP A 97 4.92 -26.86 10.97
CA ASP A 97 5.48 -26.31 12.20
C ASP A 97 6.16 -24.94 11.96
N GLU A 98 6.84 -24.80 10.83
CA GLU A 98 7.42 -23.53 10.43
C GLU A 98 6.33 -22.49 10.15
N TYR A 99 5.30 -22.90 9.40
CA TYR A 99 4.11 -22.06 9.16
C TYR A 99 3.50 -21.59 10.49
N LYS A 100 3.29 -22.49 11.45
CA LYS A 100 2.73 -22.15 12.76
C LYS A 100 3.59 -21.16 13.55
N ARG A 101 4.91 -21.29 13.50
CA ARG A 101 5.81 -20.35 14.19
C ARG A 101 5.71 -18.95 13.59
N GLU A 102 5.76 -18.85 12.26
CA GLU A 102 5.65 -17.58 11.56
C GLU A 102 4.28 -16.93 11.73
N TYR A 103 3.23 -17.73 11.62
CA TYR A 103 1.85 -17.29 11.82
C TYR A 103 1.67 -16.66 13.19
N ARG A 104 2.06 -17.35 14.26
CA ARG A 104 1.92 -16.87 15.64
C ARG A 104 2.70 -15.58 15.88
N SER A 105 3.93 -15.52 15.40
CA SER A 105 4.76 -14.31 15.51
C SER A 105 4.11 -13.11 14.81
N ALA A 106 3.54 -13.34 13.64
CA ALA A 106 2.83 -12.29 12.91
C ALA A 106 1.49 -11.92 13.56
N PHE A 107 0.78 -12.91 14.10
CA PHE A 107 -0.48 -12.71 14.81
C PHE A 107 -0.29 -11.80 16.03
N GLU A 108 0.74 -12.01 16.84
CA GLU A 108 1.03 -11.17 18.01
C GLU A 108 1.27 -9.71 17.62
N ARG A 109 2.01 -9.47 16.52
CA ARG A 109 2.23 -8.12 16.00
C ARG A 109 0.93 -7.49 15.54
N GLY A 110 0.15 -8.23 14.73
CA GLY A 110 -1.14 -7.75 14.26
C GLY A 110 -2.14 -7.48 15.40
N TYR A 111 -2.18 -8.37 16.38
CA TYR A 111 -3.06 -8.21 17.54
C TYR A 111 -2.73 -6.94 18.32
N ARG A 112 -1.44 -6.66 18.57
CA ARG A 112 -1.02 -5.42 19.20
C ARG A 112 -1.47 -4.20 18.41
N ASP A 113 -1.22 -4.20 17.11
CA ASP A 113 -1.63 -3.10 16.23
C ASP A 113 -3.16 -2.90 16.22
N GLY A 114 -3.91 -3.99 16.23
CA GLY A 114 -5.37 -3.94 16.27
C GLY A 114 -5.91 -3.45 17.61
N TYR A 115 -5.25 -3.82 18.70
CA TYR A 115 -5.65 -3.46 20.06
C TYR A 115 -5.27 -2.02 20.43
N GLU A 116 -4.11 -1.52 20.00
CA GLU A 116 -3.59 -0.19 20.35
C GLU A 116 -4.14 0.93 19.47
N ARG A 117 -4.50 0.64 18.22
CA ARG A 117 -5.08 1.65 17.31
C ARG A 117 -6.56 1.87 17.64
N ARG A 118 -6.81 2.81 18.51
CA ARG A 118 -8.15 3.30 18.86
C ARG A 118 -8.60 4.40 17.92
#